data_6a51c9117d399326651afb042794e750
#
_entry.id   6a51c9117d399326651afb042794e750
#
_cell.length_a   1.000
_cell.length_b   1.000
_cell.length_c   1.000
_cell.angle_alpha   90.00
_cell.angle_beta   90.00
_cell.angle_gamma   90.00
#
_symmetry.space_group_name_H-M   'P 1'
#
loop_
_entity.id
_entity.type
_entity.pdbx_description
1 polymer ?
#
loop_
_entity_poly.entity_id
_entity_poly.type
_entity_poly.pdbx_seq_one_letter_code
_entity_poly.pdbx_strand_id
1 'polypeptide(L)'
;MDSIKILQDTVKARHSVRQYTDQPIANEVVTALQDRIKAINAESGLHLQLVVNEPQAFDSFMAHYGKFSGVSNYLALIGSGDRLDERCGYYGEQVVLLAQQLGLNSCWVGMTFKKVVSALDIRRGEKLTAVVALGYGQTQGVSHKVKTISEVSSCQGAMPDWFRQGVECALLAPTAVNQQKFRFELLGDKVRATASWAPFSKMDLGIVKYHFELGAGVGPDIWA
;
A
#
# COMPACT_ATOMS: atom_id res chain seq x y z
N MET A 1 -13.75 18.77 -3.88
CA MET A 1 -14.06 18.31 -2.49
C MET A 1 -14.52 16.85 -2.44
N ASP A 2 -15.28 16.37 -3.40
CA ASP A 2 -15.79 14.99 -3.37
C ASP A 2 -14.74 13.89 -3.53
N SER A 3 -13.72 14.08 -4.35
CA SER A 3 -12.67 13.07 -4.61
C SER A 3 -11.80 12.76 -3.38
N ILE A 4 -11.43 13.76 -2.59
CA ILE A 4 -10.63 13.56 -1.37
C ILE A 4 -11.46 12.82 -0.31
N LYS A 5 -12.72 13.18 -0.14
CA LYS A 5 -13.63 12.51 0.79
C LYS A 5 -13.83 11.03 0.41
N ILE A 6 -14.01 10.74 -0.88
CA ILE A 6 -14.12 9.37 -1.39
C ILE A 6 -12.85 8.57 -1.05
N LEU A 7 -11.66 9.14 -1.23
CA LEU A 7 -10.40 8.48 -0.88
C LEU A 7 -10.26 8.26 0.63
N GLN A 8 -10.64 9.23 1.46
CA GLN A 8 -10.63 9.06 2.93
C GLN A 8 -11.59 7.97 3.41
N ASP A 9 -12.77 7.86 2.81
CA ASP A 9 -13.72 6.78 3.10
C ASP A 9 -13.19 5.43 2.62
N THR A 10 -12.48 5.40 1.49
CA THR A 10 -11.79 4.20 0.97
C THR A 10 -10.70 3.73 1.94
N VAL A 11 -9.91 4.65 2.48
CA VAL A 11 -8.88 4.34 3.49
C VAL A 11 -9.48 3.66 4.72
N LYS A 12 -10.62 4.14 5.21
CA LYS A 12 -11.34 3.56 6.36
C LYS A 12 -11.90 2.18 6.05
N ALA A 13 -12.39 1.96 4.83
CA ALA A 13 -12.99 0.70 4.41
C ALA A 13 -11.95 -0.38 4.07
N ARG A 14 -10.72 0.01 3.69
CA ARG A 14 -9.68 -0.92 3.29
C ARG A 14 -9.10 -1.68 4.49
N HIS A 15 -9.23 -2.98 4.48
CA HIS A 15 -8.59 -3.87 5.46
C HIS A 15 -7.79 -4.97 4.75
N SER A 16 -6.84 -5.58 5.45
CA SER A 16 -6.07 -6.71 4.91
C SER A 16 -6.94 -7.97 4.87
N VAL A 17 -7.12 -8.53 3.67
CA VAL A 17 -7.87 -9.76 3.42
C VAL A 17 -6.92 -10.82 2.86
N ARG A 18 -6.97 -12.04 3.38
CA ARG A 18 -6.10 -13.14 2.98
C ARG A 18 -6.83 -14.33 2.37
N GLN A 19 -8.15 -14.36 2.48
CA GLN A 19 -9.00 -15.42 1.94
C GLN A 19 -9.88 -14.85 0.84
N TYR A 20 -9.72 -15.38 -0.36
CA TYR A 20 -10.38 -14.86 -1.56
C TYR A 20 -11.33 -15.92 -2.14
N THR A 21 -12.32 -15.44 -2.87
CA THR A 21 -13.21 -16.28 -3.68
C THR A 21 -12.53 -16.65 -4.99
N ASP A 22 -13.11 -17.57 -5.73
CA ASP A 22 -12.70 -17.94 -7.09
C ASP A 22 -13.27 -17.01 -8.17
N GLN A 23 -14.01 -15.97 -7.78
CA GLN A 23 -14.59 -15.00 -8.71
C GLN A 23 -13.48 -14.28 -9.50
N PRO A 24 -13.47 -14.36 -10.83
CA PRO A 24 -12.49 -13.64 -11.64
C PRO A 24 -12.72 -12.13 -11.52
N ILE A 25 -11.63 -11.37 -11.57
CA ILE A 25 -11.72 -9.89 -11.62
C ILE A 25 -12.32 -9.49 -12.97
N ALA A 26 -13.35 -8.66 -12.94
CA ALA A 26 -14.01 -8.18 -14.16
C ALA A 26 -13.05 -7.41 -15.07
N ASN A 27 -13.19 -7.56 -16.40
CA ASN A 27 -12.25 -6.98 -17.36
C ASN A 27 -12.13 -5.46 -17.26
N GLU A 28 -13.22 -4.75 -16.98
CA GLU A 28 -13.24 -3.31 -16.77
C GLU A 28 -12.42 -2.89 -15.54
N VAL A 29 -12.43 -3.70 -14.48
CA VAL A 29 -11.62 -3.48 -13.27
C VAL A 29 -10.14 -3.72 -13.58
N VAL A 30 -9.82 -4.81 -14.30
CA VAL A 30 -8.45 -5.10 -14.75
C VAL A 30 -7.92 -3.94 -15.59
N THR A 31 -8.70 -3.45 -16.55
CA THR A 31 -8.32 -2.32 -17.42
C THR A 31 -8.06 -1.05 -16.61
N ALA A 32 -8.96 -0.70 -15.69
CA ALA A 32 -8.80 0.49 -14.85
C ALA A 32 -7.52 0.43 -13.97
N LEU A 33 -7.21 -0.75 -13.42
CA LEU A 33 -5.98 -0.97 -12.65
C LEU A 33 -4.74 -0.87 -13.55
N GLN A 34 -4.77 -1.47 -14.75
CA GLN A 34 -3.65 -1.42 -15.70
C GLN A 34 -3.38 0.02 -16.18
N ASP A 35 -4.41 0.80 -16.47
CA ASP A 35 -4.27 2.20 -16.85
C ASP A 35 -3.63 3.04 -15.73
N ARG A 36 -4.06 2.84 -14.48
CA ARG A 36 -3.45 3.51 -13.33
C ARG A 36 -2.00 3.09 -13.14
N ILE A 37 -1.69 1.80 -13.24
CA ILE A 37 -0.32 1.27 -13.15
C ILE A 37 0.56 1.87 -14.24
N LYS A 38 0.07 1.95 -15.47
CA LYS A 38 0.79 2.58 -16.59
C LYS A 38 1.14 4.04 -16.30
N ALA A 39 0.18 4.82 -15.80
CA ALA A 39 0.40 6.20 -15.40
C ALA A 39 1.45 6.32 -14.28
N ILE A 40 1.32 5.50 -13.23
CA ILE A 40 2.28 5.44 -12.12
C ILE A 40 3.69 5.08 -12.62
N ASN A 41 3.84 4.08 -13.47
CA ASN A 41 5.13 3.66 -14.00
C ASN A 41 5.79 4.79 -14.82
N ALA A 42 4.99 5.53 -15.61
CA ALA A 42 5.49 6.69 -16.37
C ALA A 42 5.95 7.83 -15.45
N GLU A 43 5.23 8.11 -14.37
CA GLU A 43 5.53 9.17 -13.42
C GLU A 43 6.72 8.81 -12.52
N SER A 44 6.72 7.58 -11.97
CA SER A 44 7.64 7.18 -10.91
C SER A 44 8.93 6.53 -11.42
N GLY A 45 8.95 6.04 -12.66
CA GLY A 45 10.01 5.17 -13.17
C GLY A 45 10.05 3.78 -12.52
N LEU A 46 8.98 3.38 -11.81
CA LEU A 46 8.79 2.01 -11.34
C LEU A 46 8.32 1.11 -12.49
N HIS A 47 8.31 -0.18 -12.24
CA HIS A 47 7.83 -1.19 -13.18
C HIS A 47 6.78 -2.09 -12.49
N LEU A 48 5.76 -1.45 -11.90
CA LEU A 48 4.65 -2.16 -11.28
C LEU A 48 3.91 -3.00 -12.33
N GLN A 49 3.48 -4.21 -11.97
CA GLN A 49 2.79 -5.12 -12.88
C GLN A 49 1.58 -5.74 -12.20
N LEU A 50 0.43 -5.70 -12.85
CA LEU A 50 -0.74 -6.47 -12.45
C LEU A 50 -0.65 -7.87 -13.07
N VAL A 51 -0.62 -8.88 -12.23
CA VAL A 51 -0.67 -10.30 -12.63
C VAL A 51 -2.05 -10.84 -12.31
N VAL A 52 -2.71 -11.44 -13.30
CA VAL A 52 -4.04 -12.01 -13.17
C VAL A 52 -4.03 -13.50 -13.52
N ASN A 53 -4.91 -14.28 -12.88
CA ASN A 53 -5.07 -15.71 -13.11
C ASN A 53 -3.76 -16.51 -12.91
N GLU A 54 -2.97 -16.15 -11.92
CA GLU A 54 -1.72 -16.82 -11.58
C GLU A 54 -1.77 -17.28 -10.10
N PRO A 55 -2.21 -18.50 -9.80
CA PRO A 55 -2.35 -19.00 -8.42
C PRO A 55 -1.04 -19.51 -7.81
N GLN A 56 0.01 -19.82 -8.60
CA GLN A 56 1.21 -20.49 -8.12
C GLN A 56 2.02 -19.64 -7.13
N ALA A 57 1.90 -18.30 -7.21
CA ALA A 57 2.57 -17.40 -6.28
C ALA A 57 2.10 -17.62 -4.84
N PHE A 58 0.85 -18.04 -4.66
CA PHE A 58 0.23 -18.27 -3.36
C PHE A 58 -0.09 -19.73 -3.06
N ASP A 59 0.24 -20.64 -3.95
CA ASP A 59 0.17 -22.09 -3.74
C ASP A 59 1.53 -22.62 -3.25
N SER A 60 1.86 -22.26 -2.00
CA SER A 60 3.11 -22.67 -1.36
C SER A 60 2.93 -22.80 0.16
N PHE A 61 3.79 -23.60 0.79
CA PHE A 61 3.81 -23.74 2.25
C PHE A 61 3.89 -22.36 2.96
N MET A 62 4.72 -21.45 2.45
CA MET A 62 4.87 -20.11 3.03
C MET A 62 3.60 -19.26 2.88
N ALA A 63 2.88 -19.38 1.77
CA ALA A 63 1.61 -18.69 1.57
C ALA A 63 0.53 -19.23 2.54
N HIS A 64 0.47 -20.55 2.72
CA HIS A 64 -0.43 -21.17 3.70
C HIS A 64 -0.08 -20.79 5.14
N TYR A 65 1.22 -20.70 5.47
CA TYR A 65 1.67 -20.15 6.77
C TYR A 65 1.20 -18.71 6.97
N GLY A 66 1.21 -17.89 5.90
CA GLY A 66 0.62 -16.55 5.87
C GLY A 66 -0.92 -16.51 5.89
N LYS A 67 -1.58 -17.67 5.96
CA LYS A 67 -3.05 -17.87 5.93
C LYS A 67 -3.71 -17.40 4.64
N PHE A 68 -2.96 -17.38 3.52
CA PHE A 68 -3.52 -17.06 2.21
C PHE A 68 -4.23 -18.27 1.60
N SER A 69 -5.40 -18.02 0.99
CA SER A 69 -6.15 -18.99 0.20
C SER A 69 -6.93 -18.30 -0.91
N GLY A 70 -7.09 -18.98 -2.06
CA GLY A 70 -7.85 -18.48 -3.21
C GLY A 70 -7.21 -17.30 -3.95
N VAL A 71 -5.95 -16.93 -3.64
CA VAL A 71 -5.27 -15.82 -4.34
C VAL A 71 -4.83 -16.29 -5.71
N SER A 72 -5.32 -15.63 -6.76
CA SER A 72 -4.91 -15.84 -8.15
C SER A 72 -4.50 -14.54 -8.87
N ASN A 73 -4.59 -13.40 -8.17
CA ASN A 73 -4.22 -12.12 -8.77
C ASN A 73 -3.39 -11.31 -7.78
N TYR A 74 -2.41 -10.57 -8.28
CA TYR A 74 -1.59 -9.72 -7.42
C TYR A 74 -0.94 -8.57 -8.19
N LEU A 75 -0.66 -7.49 -7.48
CA LEU A 75 0.21 -6.41 -7.93
C LEU A 75 1.65 -6.76 -7.55
N ALA A 76 2.55 -6.83 -8.52
CA ALA A 76 3.97 -7.00 -8.29
C ALA A 76 4.67 -5.64 -8.23
N LEU A 77 5.43 -5.40 -7.15
CA LEU A 77 6.13 -4.14 -6.90
C LEU A 77 7.59 -4.28 -7.36
N ILE A 78 7.83 -3.87 -8.59
CA ILE A 78 9.11 -4.01 -9.28
C ILE A 78 9.68 -2.63 -9.59
N GLY A 79 10.99 -2.51 -9.52
CA GLY A 79 11.70 -1.30 -9.90
C GLY A 79 13.17 -1.34 -9.55
N SER A 80 13.83 -0.20 -9.67
CA SER A 80 15.26 0.00 -9.37
C SER A 80 15.52 1.41 -8.83
N GLY A 81 16.75 1.67 -8.42
CA GLY A 81 17.21 2.98 -7.96
C GLY A 81 17.02 3.23 -6.47
N ASP A 82 17.27 4.48 -6.07
CA ASP A 82 17.25 4.89 -4.68
C ASP A 82 15.85 4.88 -4.08
N ARG A 83 15.79 4.63 -2.77
CA ARG A 83 14.54 4.57 -1.99
C ARG A 83 13.45 3.69 -2.63
N LEU A 84 13.87 2.60 -3.31
CA LEU A 84 12.95 1.74 -4.05
C LEU A 84 11.77 1.26 -3.19
N ASP A 85 12.05 0.76 -1.97
CA ASP A 85 10.99 0.26 -1.08
C ASP A 85 9.99 1.35 -0.73
N GLU A 86 10.45 2.56 -0.38
CA GLU A 86 9.58 3.70 -0.06
C GLU A 86 8.73 4.10 -1.27
N ARG A 87 9.33 4.17 -2.47
CA ARG A 87 8.60 4.47 -3.72
C ARG A 87 7.57 3.39 -4.03
N CYS A 88 7.94 2.11 -3.90
CA CYS A 88 7.01 0.99 -4.08
C CYS A 88 5.84 1.06 -3.08
N GLY A 89 6.10 1.43 -1.82
CA GLY A 89 5.07 1.64 -0.82
C GLY A 89 4.11 2.77 -1.22
N TYR A 90 4.65 3.94 -1.56
CA TYR A 90 3.89 5.14 -1.89
C TYR A 90 3.00 4.96 -3.15
N TYR A 91 3.58 4.46 -4.21
CA TYR A 91 2.86 4.28 -5.48
C TYR A 91 2.01 2.99 -5.51
N GLY A 92 2.46 1.95 -4.81
CA GLY A 92 1.69 0.71 -4.68
C GLY A 92 0.39 0.92 -3.91
N GLU A 93 0.39 1.74 -2.86
CA GLU A 93 -0.82 2.04 -2.09
C GLU A 93 -1.87 2.81 -2.91
N GLN A 94 -1.46 3.61 -3.89
CA GLN A 94 -2.39 4.26 -4.82
C GLN A 94 -3.18 3.23 -5.63
N VAL A 95 -2.53 2.15 -6.07
CA VAL A 95 -3.21 1.04 -6.78
C VAL A 95 -4.10 0.26 -5.81
N VAL A 96 -3.66 0.05 -4.58
CA VAL A 96 -4.42 -0.63 -3.53
C VAL A 96 -5.72 0.10 -3.20
N LEU A 97 -5.66 1.43 -3.04
CA LEU A 97 -6.87 2.22 -2.76
C LEU A 97 -7.81 2.26 -3.98
N LEU A 98 -7.27 2.34 -5.20
CA LEU A 98 -8.10 2.21 -6.40
C LEU A 98 -8.77 0.83 -6.47
N ALA A 99 -8.06 -0.26 -6.17
CA ALA A 99 -8.62 -1.61 -6.13
C ALA A 99 -9.77 -1.71 -5.12
N GLN A 100 -9.62 -1.09 -3.94
CA GLN A 100 -10.70 -1.01 -2.93
C GLN A 100 -11.92 -0.24 -3.46
N GLN A 101 -11.73 0.88 -4.17
CA GLN A 101 -12.82 1.64 -4.80
C GLN A 101 -13.56 0.83 -5.87
N LEU A 102 -12.84 -0.04 -6.57
CA LEU A 102 -13.38 -0.94 -7.57
C LEU A 102 -13.98 -2.24 -6.99
N GLY A 103 -14.11 -2.33 -5.66
CA GLY A 103 -14.74 -3.46 -4.97
C GLY A 103 -13.82 -4.64 -4.70
N LEU A 104 -12.52 -4.53 -4.94
CA LEU A 104 -11.55 -5.57 -4.62
C LEU A 104 -11.03 -5.41 -3.18
N ASN A 105 -10.67 -6.55 -2.59
CA ASN A 105 -9.90 -6.59 -1.35
C ASN A 105 -8.41 -6.78 -1.64
N SER A 106 -7.57 -6.45 -0.69
CA SER A 106 -6.12 -6.51 -0.84
C SER A 106 -5.39 -6.95 0.42
N CYS A 107 -4.15 -7.43 0.24
CA CYS A 107 -3.22 -7.63 1.35
C CYS A 107 -1.77 -7.47 0.85
N TRP A 108 -0.99 -6.61 1.52
CA TRP A 108 0.45 -6.48 1.31
C TRP A 108 1.20 -7.74 1.77
N VAL A 109 2.13 -8.24 0.95
CA VAL A 109 2.86 -9.50 1.19
C VAL A 109 4.33 -9.31 0.87
N GLY A 110 5.17 -9.32 1.91
CA GLY A 110 6.63 -9.16 1.76
C GLY A 110 7.40 -10.48 1.60
N MET A 111 6.95 -11.57 2.23
CA MET A 111 7.73 -12.82 2.30
C MET A 111 6.91 -14.10 2.06
N THR A 112 5.62 -14.09 2.33
CA THR A 112 4.79 -15.29 2.30
C THR A 112 4.15 -15.56 0.94
N PHE A 113 4.96 -15.45 -0.12
CA PHE A 113 4.59 -15.78 -1.50
C PHE A 113 5.79 -16.43 -2.22
N LYS A 114 5.52 -17.12 -3.33
CA LYS A 114 6.53 -17.69 -4.22
C LYS A 114 6.69 -16.78 -5.44
N LYS A 115 7.91 -16.40 -5.76
CA LYS A 115 8.19 -15.66 -7.00
C LYS A 115 8.02 -16.59 -8.21
N VAL A 116 7.03 -16.30 -9.05
CA VAL A 116 6.77 -16.99 -10.32
C VAL A 116 7.41 -16.19 -11.45
N VAL A 117 8.62 -16.61 -11.86
CA VAL A 117 9.44 -15.84 -12.81
C VAL A 117 8.76 -15.71 -14.18
N SER A 118 8.03 -16.74 -14.63
CA SER A 118 7.33 -16.74 -15.91
C SER A 118 6.14 -15.76 -15.98
N ALA A 119 5.65 -15.32 -14.82
CA ALA A 119 4.54 -14.37 -14.74
C ALA A 119 4.99 -12.90 -14.64
N LEU A 120 6.31 -12.65 -14.58
CA LEU A 120 6.87 -11.32 -14.29
C LEU A 120 7.92 -10.94 -15.34
N ASP A 121 7.85 -9.69 -15.83
CA ASP A 121 8.93 -9.06 -16.59
C ASP A 121 9.83 -8.28 -15.63
N ILE A 122 10.98 -8.86 -15.25
CA ILE A 122 11.96 -8.21 -14.37
C ILE A 122 13.22 -7.92 -15.19
N ARG A 123 13.47 -6.66 -15.48
CA ARG A 123 14.58 -6.19 -16.29
C ARG A 123 15.90 -6.23 -15.52
N ARG A 124 17.00 -6.15 -16.25
CA ARG A 124 18.33 -6.08 -15.63
C ARG A 124 18.43 -4.91 -14.65
N GLY A 125 18.80 -5.20 -13.40
CA GLY A 125 18.94 -4.20 -12.34
C GLY A 125 17.65 -3.92 -11.55
N GLU A 126 16.51 -4.45 -11.98
CA GLU A 126 15.25 -4.34 -11.22
C GLU A 126 15.15 -5.42 -10.13
N LYS A 127 14.35 -5.13 -9.12
CA LYS A 127 14.03 -6.04 -8.01
C LYS A 127 12.52 -6.07 -7.79
N LEU A 128 12.00 -7.27 -7.53
CA LEU A 128 10.68 -7.45 -6.93
C LEU A 128 10.83 -7.26 -5.42
N THR A 129 10.21 -6.21 -4.87
CA THR A 129 10.34 -5.85 -3.45
C THR A 129 9.27 -6.50 -2.58
N ALA A 130 8.05 -6.58 -3.09
CA ALA A 130 6.90 -7.20 -2.46
C ALA A 130 5.79 -7.43 -3.50
N VAL A 131 4.72 -8.08 -3.09
CA VAL A 131 3.49 -8.16 -3.88
C VAL A 131 2.29 -7.72 -3.03
N VAL A 132 1.18 -7.38 -3.69
CA VAL A 132 -0.11 -7.16 -3.02
C VAL A 132 -1.10 -8.16 -3.60
N ALA A 133 -1.61 -9.09 -2.78
CA ALA A 133 -2.69 -9.98 -3.17
C ALA A 133 -3.95 -9.16 -3.45
N LEU A 134 -4.67 -9.47 -4.54
CA LEU A 134 -5.87 -8.76 -5.01
C LEU A 134 -6.97 -9.76 -5.39
N GLY A 135 -8.22 -9.39 -5.15
CA GLY A 135 -9.37 -10.19 -5.54
C GLY A 135 -10.62 -9.88 -4.72
N TYR A 136 -11.68 -10.64 -4.94
CA TYR A 136 -12.89 -10.55 -4.11
C TYR A 136 -12.71 -11.41 -2.87
N GLY A 137 -12.69 -10.76 -1.71
CA GLY A 137 -12.48 -11.43 -0.43
C GLY A 137 -13.71 -12.22 0.04
N GLN A 138 -13.47 -13.33 0.76
CA GLN A 138 -14.53 -14.04 1.48
C GLN A 138 -15.12 -13.21 2.63
N THR A 139 -14.36 -12.20 3.10
CA THR A 139 -14.78 -11.18 4.08
C THR A 139 -14.22 -9.83 3.68
N GLN A 140 -14.72 -8.78 4.31
CA GLN A 140 -14.17 -7.42 4.11
C GLN A 140 -12.96 -7.12 5.03
N GLY A 141 -12.48 -8.12 5.77
CA GLY A 141 -11.42 -7.94 6.76
C GLY A 141 -11.92 -7.25 8.02
N VAL A 142 -10.97 -6.90 8.88
CA VAL A 142 -11.25 -6.20 10.14
C VAL A 142 -10.23 -5.08 10.36
N SER A 143 -10.64 -4.02 11.07
CA SER A 143 -9.76 -2.94 11.45
C SER A 143 -8.61 -3.46 12.34
N HIS A 144 -7.44 -2.89 12.18
CA HIS A 144 -6.30 -3.18 13.04
C HIS A 144 -6.22 -2.20 14.23
N LYS A 145 -5.49 -2.58 15.26
CA LYS A 145 -5.19 -1.69 16.38
C LYS A 145 -4.24 -0.58 15.90
N VAL A 146 -4.52 0.65 16.31
CA VAL A 146 -3.71 1.83 15.99
C VAL A 146 -3.01 2.35 17.24
N LYS A 147 -1.84 2.95 17.04
CA LYS A 147 -1.15 3.74 18.06
C LYS A 147 -1.86 5.07 18.28
N THR A 148 -1.51 5.76 19.35
CA THR A 148 -1.94 7.14 19.59
C THR A 148 -1.17 8.11 18.69
N ILE A 149 -1.77 9.27 18.41
CA ILE A 149 -1.12 10.33 17.62
C ILE A 149 0.24 10.70 18.24
N SER A 150 0.31 10.84 19.57
CA SER A 150 1.54 11.21 20.28
C SER A 150 2.68 10.18 20.19
N GLU A 151 2.34 8.89 19.96
CA GLU A 151 3.37 7.86 19.73
C GLU A 151 4.04 7.97 18.36
N VAL A 152 3.33 8.50 17.37
CA VAL A 152 3.78 8.54 15.97
C VAL A 152 4.00 9.94 15.43
N SER A 153 3.77 10.98 16.22
CA SER A 153 3.97 12.36 15.76
C SER A 153 4.47 13.30 16.86
N SER A 154 5.00 14.46 16.43
CA SER A 154 5.34 15.58 17.27
C SER A 154 5.22 16.91 16.52
N CYS A 155 4.89 17.97 17.25
CA CYS A 155 4.90 19.34 16.76
C CYS A 155 5.31 20.28 17.91
N GLN A 156 5.76 21.49 17.57
CA GLN A 156 5.96 22.57 18.54
C GLN A 156 4.63 23.33 18.71
N GLY A 157 4.18 23.54 19.95
CA GLY A 157 2.94 24.24 20.25
C GLY A 157 1.68 23.42 19.96
N ALA A 158 0.58 24.11 19.61
CA ALA A 158 -0.69 23.48 19.28
C ALA A 158 -0.61 22.74 17.95
N MET A 159 -1.09 21.51 17.93
CA MET A 159 -1.10 20.69 16.71
C MET A 159 -2.17 21.21 15.73
N PRO A 160 -1.80 21.63 14.50
CA PRO A 160 -2.77 22.07 13.50
C PRO A 160 -3.70 20.93 13.07
N ASP A 161 -4.95 21.25 12.76
CA ASP A 161 -5.97 20.27 12.40
C ASP A 161 -5.61 19.44 11.16
N TRP A 162 -5.04 20.08 10.13
CA TRP A 162 -4.61 19.37 8.92
C TRP A 162 -3.52 18.32 9.21
N PHE A 163 -2.54 18.65 10.08
CA PHE A 163 -1.47 17.73 10.46
C PHE A 163 -2.04 16.56 11.28
N ARG A 164 -2.93 16.86 12.23
CA ARG A 164 -3.63 15.83 13.03
C ARG A 164 -4.42 14.86 12.11
N GLN A 165 -5.20 15.39 11.17
CA GLN A 165 -5.97 14.58 10.21
C GLN A 165 -5.05 13.73 9.33
N GLY A 166 -3.90 14.26 8.91
CA GLY A 166 -2.87 13.50 8.20
C GLY A 166 -2.34 12.32 9.01
N VAL A 167 -2.00 12.55 10.28
CA VAL A 167 -1.53 11.49 11.19
C VAL A 167 -2.62 10.44 11.45
N GLU A 168 -3.87 10.86 11.69
CA GLU A 168 -5.01 9.95 11.88
C GLU A 168 -5.23 9.05 10.66
N CYS A 169 -5.14 9.60 9.45
CA CYS A 169 -5.25 8.84 8.22
C CYS A 169 -4.07 7.88 8.04
N ALA A 170 -2.85 8.31 8.33
CA ALA A 170 -1.65 7.47 8.27
C ALA A 170 -1.68 6.29 9.26
N LEU A 171 -2.35 6.43 10.40
CA LEU A 171 -2.56 5.35 11.36
C LEU A 171 -3.47 4.23 10.81
N LEU A 172 -4.28 4.51 9.79
CA LEU A 172 -5.10 3.51 9.10
C LEU A 172 -4.35 2.76 8.00
N ALA A 173 -3.12 3.19 7.67
CA ALA A 173 -2.30 2.56 6.65
C ALA A 173 -1.88 1.14 7.04
N PRO A 174 -1.84 0.18 6.09
CA PRO A 174 -1.26 -1.12 6.36
C PRO A 174 0.25 -1.00 6.59
N THR A 175 0.74 -1.65 7.63
CA THR A 175 2.18 -1.80 7.88
C THR A 175 2.52 -3.27 8.14
N ALA A 176 3.76 -3.65 7.87
CA ALA A 176 4.23 -5.02 8.08
C ALA A 176 3.94 -5.47 9.52
N VAL A 177 3.21 -6.57 9.66
CA VAL A 177 2.73 -7.11 10.96
C VAL A 177 2.10 -6.07 11.89
N ASN A 178 1.52 -5.02 11.32
CA ASN A 178 0.95 -3.87 12.04
C ASN A 178 1.95 -3.18 12.98
N GLN A 179 3.21 -3.10 12.58
CA GLN A 179 4.30 -2.59 13.43
C GLN A 179 4.24 -1.08 13.67
N GLN A 180 3.67 -0.30 12.74
CA GLN A 180 3.50 1.16 12.85
C GLN A 180 4.77 1.88 13.34
N LYS A 181 5.93 1.53 12.75
CA LYS A 181 7.26 2.06 13.12
C LYS A 181 7.63 3.31 12.31
N PHE A 182 6.71 4.22 12.17
CA PHE A 182 6.90 5.52 11.53
C PHE A 182 6.73 6.66 12.53
N ARG A 183 7.26 7.83 12.18
CA ARG A 183 7.08 9.06 12.95
C ARG A 183 7.01 10.26 12.02
N PHE A 184 6.06 11.16 12.30
CA PHE A 184 5.93 12.46 11.66
C PHE A 184 6.35 13.57 12.63
N GLU A 185 7.11 14.54 12.14
CA GLU A 185 7.51 15.74 12.88
C GLU A 185 7.13 16.96 12.06
N LEU A 186 6.33 17.85 12.64
CA LEU A 186 5.97 19.12 12.00
C LEU A 186 7.08 20.15 12.21
N LEU A 187 7.65 20.64 11.11
CA LEU A 187 8.77 21.59 11.04
C LEU A 187 8.32 22.84 10.29
N GLY A 188 7.73 23.78 11.00
CA GLY A 188 7.10 24.95 10.36
C GLY A 188 5.94 24.53 9.47
N ASP A 189 6.08 24.73 8.17
CA ASP A 189 5.11 24.37 7.13
C ASP A 189 5.41 23.03 6.43
N LYS A 190 6.47 22.33 6.85
CA LYS A 190 6.90 21.04 6.29
C LYS A 190 6.75 19.89 7.29
N VAL A 191 6.73 18.69 6.79
CA VAL A 191 6.65 17.48 7.60
C VAL A 191 7.85 16.58 7.31
N ARG A 192 8.58 16.22 8.36
CA ARG A 192 9.58 15.17 8.30
C ARG A 192 8.92 13.83 8.61
N ALA A 193 9.04 12.87 7.68
CA ALA A 193 8.61 11.51 7.89
C ALA A 193 9.83 10.59 8.04
N THR A 194 9.85 9.79 9.10
CA THR A 194 10.93 8.83 9.36
C THR A 194 10.37 7.47 9.73
N ALA A 195 11.18 6.41 9.53
CA ALA A 195 10.87 5.07 10.01
C ALA A 195 12.00 4.53 10.88
N SER A 196 11.66 3.93 12.01
CA SER A 196 12.61 3.17 12.81
C SER A 196 12.95 1.87 12.08
N TRP A 197 14.17 1.38 12.28
CA TRP A 197 14.62 0.16 11.63
C TRP A 197 13.75 -1.05 11.98
N ALA A 198 13.24 -1.71 10.96
CA ALA A 198 12.52 -2.98 11.02
C ALA A 198 12.37 -3.54 9.60
N PRO A 199 12.09 -4.83 9.43
CA PRO A 199 11.74 -5.40 8.13
C PRO A 199 10.57 -4.62 7.50
N PHE A 200 10.72 -4.26 6.21
CA PHE A 200 9.73 -3.49 5.42
C PHE A 200 9.41 -2.07 5.90
N SER A 201 10.05 -1.54 6.95
CA SER A 201 9.74 -0.21 7.50
C SER A 201 9.91 0.94 6.47
N LYS A 202 10.80 0.79 5.48
CA LYS A 202 10.93 1.76 4.39
C LYS A 202 9.73 1.71 3.43
N MET A 203 9.21 0.54 3.15
CA MET A 203 7.99 0.37 2.35
C MET A 203 6.77 0.92 3.11
N ASP A 204 6.64 0.55 4.40
CA ASP A 204 5.61 1.11 5.28
C ASP A 204 5.66 2.64 5.29
N LEU A 205 6.87 3.26 5.29
CA LEU A 205 7.02 4.71 5.24
C LEU A 205 6.39 5.32 3.98
N GLY A 206 6.58 4.69 2.82
CA GLY A 206 5.94 5.13 1.58
C GLY A 206 4.41 5.06 1.67
N ILE A 207 3.87 3.96 2.19
CA ILE A 207 2.43 3.77 2.37
C ILE A 207 1.85 4.84 3.30
N VAL A 208 2.45 5.06 4.47
CA VAL A 208 1.93 6.03 5.46
C VAL A 208 2.06 7.48 4.99
N LYS A 209 3.07 7.80 4.16
CA LYS A 209 3.21 9.14 3.54
C LYS A 209 2.02 9.42 2.62
N TYR A 210 1.64 8.48 1.76
CA TYR A 210 0.49 8.65 0.89
C TYR A 210 -0.81 8.82 1.68
N HIS A 211 -1.03 8.00 2.72
CA HIS A 211 -2.18 8.16 3.62
C HIS A 211 -2.19 9.51 4.33
N PHE A 212 -1.02 9.98 4.81
CA PHE A 212 -0.92 11.29 5.44
C PHE A 212 -1.35 12.41 4.49
N GLU A 213 -0.87 12.40 3.25
CA GLU A 213 -1.25 13.39 2.22
C GLU A 213 -2.76 13.42 2.00
N LEU A 214 -3.40 12.26 1.90
CA LEU A 214 -4.86 12.14 1.75
C LEU A 214 -5.62 12.71 2.97
N GLY A 215 -5.14 12.40 4.18
CA GLY A 215 -5.77 12.88 5.41
C GLY A 215 -5.60 14.38 5.60
N ALA A 216 -4.43 14.89 5.32
CA ALA A 216 -4.07 16.30 5.47
C ALA A 216 -4.60 17.19 4.32
N GLY A 217 -5.01 16.60 3.20
CA GLY A 217 -5.43 17.34 2.01
C GLY A 217 -4.27 18.10 1.34
N VAL A 218 -3.04 17.55 1.40
CA VAL A 218 -1.82 18.17 0.88
C VAL A 218 -1.19 17.30 -0.20
N GLY A 219 -0.27 17.87 -0.98
CA GLY A 219 0.52 17.14 -1.97
C GLY A 219 1.90 16.72 -1.47
N PRO A 220 2.72 16.05 -2.32
CA PRO A 220 4.04 15.55 -1.96
C PRO A 220 5.06 16.64 -1.61
N ASP A 221 4.79 17.89 -1.93
CA ASP A 221 5.66 19.03 -1.56
C ASP A 221 5.69 19.32 -0.06
N ILE A 222 4.82 18.68 0.73
CA ILE A 222 4.79 18.81 2.19
C ILE A 222 6.04 18.24 2.86
N TRP A 223 6.72 17.29 2.23
CA TRP A 223 7.84 16.57 2.82
C TRP A 223 9.12 17.40 2.88
N ALA A 224 9.77 17.42 4.06
CA ALA A 224 11.05 18.08 4.32
C ALA A 224 12.24 17.23 3.84
#